data_f76093d5f69289fbb57dbabfe5439e15
#
_entry.id   f76093d5f69289fbb57dbabfe5439e15
#
_cell.length_a   1.000
_cell.length_b   1.000
_cell.length_c   1.000
_cell.angle_alpha   90.00
_cell.angle_beta   90.00
_cell.angle_gamma   90.00
#
_symmetry.space_group_name_H-M   'P 1'
#
loop_
_entity.id
_entity.type
_entity.pdbx_description
1 polymer ?
#
loop_
_entity_poly.entity_id
_entity_poly.type
_entity_poly.pdbx_seq_one_letter_code
_entity_poly.pdbx_strand_id
1 'polypeptide(L)'
;MKKLLLFSVCMAILCSCNSNQKKAERLVKQYMKENIDDYKSYEPIKFSELEPILVKEQAEKVLKVAIDHKKSREDYIATTHYLDSTQLKEQLAYIASIDADIDSLKRVCDAASVDDIYGWCFEHSYRSANKIGAMEKKTEIFYFNRDITEIQ
;
A
#
# COMPACT_ATOMS: atom_id res chain seq x y z
N MET A 1 13.37 -38.47 14.08
CA MET A 1 13.89 -37.13 14.44
C MET A 1 13.64 -36.05 13.39
N LYS A 2 13.75 -36.30 12.06
CA LYS A 2 13.49 -35.27 11.00
C LYS A 2 12.05 -34.73 10.96
N LYS A 3 11.03 -35.53 11.30
CA LYS A 3 9.61 -35.09 11.31
C LYS A 3 9.27 -34.15 12.49
N LEU A 4 9.98 -34.25 13.61
CA LEU A 4 9.78 -33.37 14.78
C LEU A 4 10.31 -31.95 14.53
N LEU A 5 11.42 -31.84 13.78
CA LEU A 5 12.02 -30.55 13.41
C LEU A 5 11.13 -29.74 12.45
N LEU A 6 10.48 -30.40 11.47
CA LEU A 6 9.54 -29.73 10.57
C LEU A 6 8.31 -29.16 11.31
N PHE A 7 7.80 -29.89 12.31
CA PHE A 7 6.65 -29.43 13.09
C PHE A 7 6.99 -28.22 13.96
N SER A 8 8.21 -28.17 14.49
CA SER A 8 8.71 -27.02 15.30
C SER A 8 8.88 -25.75 14.47
N VAL A 9 9.34 -25.85 13.22
CA VAL A 9 9.52 -24.70 12.32
C VAL A 9 8.16 -24.13 11.89
N CYS A 10 7.17 -24.97 11.57
CA CYS A 10 5.81 -24.50 11.24
C CYS A 10 5.14 -23.79 12.43
N MET A 11 5.38 -24.25 13.67
CA MET A 11 4.79 -23.61 14.86
C MET A 11 5.40 -22.25 15.17
N ALA A 12 6.70 -22.03 14.86
CA ALA A 12 7.36 -20.75 15.03
C ALA A 12 6.85 -19.68 14.05
N ILE A 13 6.52 -20.07 12.81
CA ILE A 13 5.97 -19.18 11.78
C ILE A 13 4.56 -18.70 12.17
N LEU A 14 3.73 -19.59 12.72
CA LEU A 14 2.37 -19.25 13.17
C LEU A 14 2.37 -18.29 14.38
N CYS A 15 3.35 -18.39 15.27
CA CYS A 15 3.49 -17.47 16.41
C CYS A 15 3.93 -16.07 15.99
N SER A 16 4.74 -15.93 14.95
CA SER A 16 5.21 -14.63 14.44
C SER A 16 4.07 -13.84 13.76
N CYS A 17 3.25 -14.49 12.93
CA CYS A 17 2.08 -13.85 12.31
C CYS A 17 1.10 -13.30 13.35
N ASN A 18 0.85 -14.04 14.44
CA ASN A 18 -0.06 -13.58 15.50
C ASN A 18 0.48 -12.34 16.25
N SER A 19 1.80 -12.18 16.34
CA SER A 19 2.44 -11.00 16.93
C SER A 19 2.23 -9.74 16.07
N ASN A 20 2.49 -9.84 14.76
CA ASN A 20 2.36 -8.74 13.82
C ASN A 20 0.90 -8.31 13.63
N GLN A 21 -0.02 -9.26 13.53
CA GLN A 21 -1.46 -9.01 13.50
C GLN A 21 -1.91 -8.17 14.71
N LYS A 22 -1.56 -8.60 15.93
CA LYS A 22 -1.92 -7.89 17.17
C LYS A 22 -1.30 -6.49 17.25
N LYS A 23 -0.07 -6.34 16.71
CA LYS A 23 0.61 -5.04 16.67
C LYS A 23 -0.12 -4.08 15.75
N ALA A 24 -0.49 -4.50 14.54
CA ALA A 24 -1.26 -3.73 13.58
C ALA A 24 -2.65 -3.34 14.12
N GLU A 25 -3.40 -4.29 14.69
CA GLU A 25 -4.70 -4.02 15.30
C GLU A 25 -4.63 -2.98 16.43
N ARG A 26 -3.55 -2.99 17.21
CA ARG A 26 -3.34 -2.00 18.28
C ARG A 26 -3.11 -0.62 17.73
N LEU A 27 -2.31 -0.49 16.67
CA LEU A 27 -2.08 0.78 15.98
C LEU A 27 -3.40 1.34 15.42
N VAL A 28 -4.21 0.50 14.75
CA VAL A 28 -5.49 0.96 14.24
C VAL A 28 -6.44 1.38 15.36
N LYS A 29 -6.52 0.63 16.46
CA LYS A 29 -7.35 1.04 17.61
C LYS A 29 -6.91 2.39 18.19
N GLN A 30 -5.62 2.66 18.23
CA GLN A 30 -5.10 3.97 18.65
C GLN A 30 -5.45 5.05 17.63
N TYR A 31 -5.23 4.81 16.34
CA TYR A 31 -5.59 5.72 15.25
C TYR A 31 -7.09 6.07 15.29
N MET A 32 -7.96 5.07 15.46
CA MET A 32 -9.41 5.28 15.54
C MET A 32 -9.79 6.15 16.75
N LYS A 33 -9.10 5.96 17.90
CA LYS A 33 -9.32 6.79 19.09
C LYS A 33 -9.01 8.27 18.86
N GLU A 34 -8.05 8.56 17.99
CA GLU A 34 -7.57 9.92 17.72
C GLU A 34 -8.32 10.59 16.56
N ASN A 35 -8.90 9.79 15.63
CA ASN A 35 -9.41 10.29 14.35
C ASN A 35 -10.93 10.11 14.14
N ILE A 36 -11.63 9.37 14.99
CA ILE A 36 -13.09 9.29 14.92
C ILE A 36 -13.72 10.39 15.79
N ASP A 37 -14.66 11.16 15.20
CA ASP A 37 -15.34 12.26 15.86
C ASP A 37 -16.00 11.84 17.19
N ASP A 38 -16.64 10.67 17.22
CA ASP A 38 -17.22 10.07 18.42
C ASP A 38 -16.68 8.66 18.67
N TYR A 39 -15.51 8.58 19.28
CA TYR A 39 -14.91 7.29 19.64
C TYR A 39 -15.75 6.45 20.61
N LYS A 40 -16.67 7.07 21.37
CA LYS A 40 -17.55 6.33 22.27
C LYS A 40 -18.55 5.45 21.52
N SER A 41 -18.88 5.82 20.29
CA SER A 41 -19.73 5.04 19.39
C SER A 41 -18.97 3.99 18.56
N TYR A 42 -17.63 3.97 18.63
CA TYR A 42 -16.81 3.04 17.86
C TYR A 42 -16.96 1.61 18.35
N GLU A 43 -17.44 0.74 17.47
CA GLU A 43 -17.62 -0.69 17.68
C GLU A 43 -16.84 -1.47 16.61
N PRO A 44 -15.67 -2.08 16.95
CA PRO A 44 -14.95 -2.92 16.00
C PRO A 44 -15.76 -4.17 15.67
N ILE A 45 -15.94 -4.48 14.38
CA ILE A 45 -16.64 -5.69 13.91
C ILE A 45 -15.63 -6.78 13.56
N LYS A 46 -14.64 -6.44 12.72
CA LYS A 46 -13.68 -7.42 12.20
C LYS A 46 -12.39 -6.73 11.76
N PHE A 47 -11.26 -7.37 12.04
CA PHE A 47 -9.99 -7.17 11.35
C PHE A 47 -9.79 -8.37 10.42
N SER A 48 -9.44 -8.13 9.15
CA SER A 48 -9.03 -9.22 8.27
C SER A 48 -7.64 -9.74 8.69
N GLU A 49 -7.19 -10.78 8.04
CA GLU A 49 -5.82 -11.24 8.16
C GLU A 49 -4.86 -10.16 7.64
N LEU A 50 -3.70 -10.02 8.31
CA LEU A 50 -2.65 -9.09 7.90
C LEU A 50 -1.89 -9.68 6.72
N GLU A 51 -1.94 -8.99 5.58
CA GLU A 51 -1.35 -9.42 4.33
C GLU A 51 -0.06 -8.65 4.04
N PRO A 52 1.03 -9.31 3.61
CA PRO A 52 2.24 -8.62 3.19
C PRO A 52 2.02 -7.91 1.86
N ILE A 53 2.60 -6.73 1.72
CA ILE A 53 2.75 -6.03 0.45
C ILE A 53 4.18 -6.29 -0.02
N LEU A 54 4.34 -6.95 -1.16
CA LEU A 54 5.65 -7.31 -1.68
C LEU A 54 6.29 -6.16 -2.46
N VAL A 55 7.60 -5.99 -2.31
CA VAL A 55 8.37 -4.94 -3.01
C VAL A 55 8.18 -5.06 -4.51
N LYS A 56 8.30 -6.27 -5.06
CA LYS A 56 8.16 -6.52 -6.49
C LYS A 56 6.78 -6.15 -7.01
N GLU A 57 5.72 -6.60 -6.35
CA GLU A 57 4.35 -6.31 -6.75
C GLU A 57 4.04 -4.80 -6.69
N GLN A 58 4.55 -4.13 -5.66
CA GLN A 58 4.38 -2.68 -5.53
C GLN A 58 5.12 -1.93 -6.63
N ALA A 59 6.36 -2.32 -6.92
CA ALA A 59 7.15 -1.73 -7.98
C ALA A 59 6.52 -1.95 -9.37
N GLU A 60 6.00 -3.15 -9.65
CA GLU A 60 5.28 -3.46 -10.90
C GLU A 60 4.01 -2.61 -11.08
N LYS A 61 3.24 -2.38 -10.00
CA LYS A 61 2.07 -1.50 -10.05
C LYS A 61 2.46 -0.05 -10.38
N VAL A 62 3.49 0.48 -9.71
CA VAL A 62 3.98 1.84 -9.95
C VAL A 62 4.58 1.96 -11.35
N LEU A 63 5.33 0.95 -11.81
CA LEU A 63 5.89 0.89 -13.15
C LEU A 63 4.80 0.98 -14.24
N LYS A 64 3.71 0.23 -14.06
CA LYS A 64 2.57 0.30 -14.98
C LYS A 64 1.98 1.70 -15.04
N VAL A 65 1.75 2.34 -13.90
CA VAL A 65 1.24 3.73 -13.85
C VAL A 65 2.19 4.71 -14.54
N ALA A 66 3.51 4.56 -14.35
CA ALA A 66 4.50 5.42 -15.01
C ALA A 66 4.49 5.24 -16.53
N ILE A 67 4.37 4.00 -17.03
CA ILE A 67 4.27 3.71 -18.47
C ILE A 67 3.00 4.32 -19.06
N ASP A 68 1.85 4.15 -18.39
CA ASP A 68 0.57 4.71 -18.86
C ASP A 68 0.61 6.25 -18.87
N HIS A 69 1.25 6.84 -17.87
CA HIS A 69 1.44 8.29 -17.78
C HIS A 69 2.35 8.83 -18.90
N LYS A 70 3.48 8.14 -19.18
CA LYS A 70 4.34 8.47 -20.32
C LYS A 70 3.56 8.48 -21.62
N LYS A 71 2.83 7.39 -21.90
CA LYS A 71 2.00 7.27 -23.09
C LYS A 71 0.99 8.41 -23.23
N SER A 72 0.31 8.75 -22.14
CA SER A 72 -0.64 9.87 -22.13
C SER A 72 0.03 11.20 -22.48
N ARG A 73 1.28 11.42 -22.06
CA ARG A 73 2.05 12.63 -22.43
C ARG A 73 2.50 12.64 -23.89
N GLU A 74 2.94 11.51 -24.41
CA GLU A 74 3.30 11.34 -25.81
C GLU A 74 2.07 11.59 -26.71
N ASP A 75 0.92 11.03 -26.38
CA ASP A 75 -0.35 11.24 -27.08
C ASP A 75 -0.77 12.72 -27.04
N TYR A 76 -0.61 13.39 -25.90
CA TYR A 76 -0.87 14.83 -25.77
C TYR A 76 0.00 15.65 -26.72
N ILE A 77 1.29 15.39 -26.81
CA ILE A 77 2.21 16.08 -27.75
C ILE A 77 1.79 15.81 -29.21
N ALA A 78 1.47 14.56 -29.52
CA ALA A 78 1.11 14.16 -30.88
C ALA A 78 -0.21 14.79 -31.37
N THR A 79 -1.15 15.06 -30.46
CA THR A 79 -2.49 15.61 -30.79
C THR A 79 -2.59 17.11 -30.62
N THR A 80 -1.65 17.76 -29.93
CA THR A 80 -1.69 19.20 -29.66
C THR A 80 -0.92 19.96 -30.75
N HIS A 81 -1.65 20.54 -31.71
CA HIS A 81 -1.06 21.26 -32.85
C HIS A 81 -0.54 22.67 -32.54
N TYR A 82 -0.66 23.15 -31.29
CA TYR A 82 -0.39 24.55 -30.91
C TYR A 82 0.69 24.69 -29.81
N LEU A 83 1.51 23.67 -29.60
CA LEU A 83 2.64 23.80 -28.67
C LEU A 83 3.72 24.69 -29.29
N ASP A 84 4.10 25.74 -28.59
CA ASP A 84 5.29 26.51 -28.98
C ASP A 84 6.57 25.72 -28.65
N SER A 85 7.71 26.22 -29.14
CA SER A 85 9.01 25.53 -28.97
C SER A 85 9.45 25.36 -27.52
N THR A 86 9.04 26.26 -26.64
CA THR A 86 9.37 26.21 -25.21
C THR A 86 8.50 25.16 -24.52
N GLN A 87 7.20 25.19 -24.76
CA GLN A 87 6.26 24.20 -24.24
C GLN A 87 6.62 22.77 -24.68
N LEU A 88 6.95 22.60 -25.97
CA LEU A 88 7.39 21.30 -26.48
C LEU A 88 8.66 20.80 -25.77
N LYS A 89 9.63 21.67 -25.56
CA LYS A 89 10.87 21.34 -24.85
C LYS A 89 10.60 20.92 -23.41
N GLU A 90 9.70 21.61 -22.71
CA GLU A 90 9.30 21.26 -21.34
C GLU A 90 8.61 19.89 -21.28
N GLN A 91 7.70 19.60 -22.23
CA GLN A 91 7.03 18.31 -22.28
C GLN A 91 8.02 17.16 -22.57
N LEU A 92 8.97 17.37 -23.48
CA LEU A 92 10.01 16.37 -23.76
C LEU A 92 10.95 16.14 -22.58
N ALA A 93 11.32 17.19 -21.84
CA ALA A 93 12.12 17.08 -20.62
C ALA A 93 11.35 16.31 -19.52
N TYR A 94 10.05 16.53 -19.41
CA TYR A 94 9.20 15.79 -18.48
C TYR A 94 9.09 14.30 -18.85
N ILE A 95 8.92 13.96 -20.14
CA ILE A 95 8.94 12.57 -20.61
C ILE A 95 10.27 11.91 -20.29
N ALA A 96 11.41 12.61 -20.50
CA ALA A 96 12.72 12.09 -20.15
C ALA A 96 12.88 11.78 -18.64
N SER A 97 12.25 12.59 -17.77
CA SER A 97 12.22 12.29 -16.32
C SER A 97 11.40 11.04 -16.01
N ILE A 98 10.25 10.85 -16.67
CA ILE A 98 9.44 9.63 -16.51
C ILE A 98 10.22 8.39 -16.99
N ASP A 99 10.99 8.50 -18.08
CA ASP A 99 11.84 7.39 -18.55
C ASP A 99 12.90 6.98 -17.53
N ALA A 100 13.53 7.96 -16.86
CA ALA A 100 14.47 7.67 -15.77
C ALA A 100 13.80 6.95 -14.59
N ASP A 101 12.58 7.34 -14.22
CA ASP A 101 11.78 6.67 -13.18
C ASP A 101 11.41 5.25 -13.59
N ILE A 102 10.97 5.04 -14.83
CA ILE A 102 10.67 3.72 -15.40
C ILE A 102 11.91 2.80 -15.34
N ASP A 103 13.07 3.28 -15.72
CA ASP A 103 14.30 2.50 -15.68
C ASP A 103 14.76 2.18 -14.25
N SER A 104 14.51 3.09 -13.31
CA SER A 104 14.74 2.85 -11.88
C SER A 104 13.80 1.78 -11.34
N LEU A 105 12.50 1.85 -11.64
CA LEU A 105 11.50 0.88 -11.22
C LEU A 105 11.76 -0.51 -11.80
N LYS A 106 12.17 -0.62 -13.07
CA LYS A 106 12.57 -1.89 -13.67
C LYS A 106 13.73 -2.54 -12.90
N ARG A 107 14.77 -1.75 -12.55
CA ARG A 107 15.88 -2.26 -11.74
C ARG A 107 15.41 -2.76 -10.37
N VAL A 108 14.45 -2.10 -9.73
CA VAL A 108 13.85 -2.56 -8.48
C VAL A 108 13.09 -3.88 -8.69
N CYS A 109 12.28 -3.99 -9.74
CA CYS A 109 11.57 -5.23 -10.08
C CYS A 109 12.50 -6.41 -10.32
N ASP A 110 13.64 -6.16 -11.01
CA ASP A 110 14.63 -7.19 -11.33
C ASP A 110 15.46 -7.62 -10.11
N ALA A 111 15.73 -6.71 -9.19
CA ALA A 111 16.53 -6.94 -7.99
C ALA A 111 15.73 -7.50 -6.80
N ALA A 112 14.42 -7.24 -6.74
CA ALA A 112 13.59 -7.63 -5.61
C ALA A 112 13.40 -9.16 -5.55
N SER A 113 13.61 -9.73 -4.36
CA SER A 113 13.23 -11.11 -4.07
C SER A 113 11.70 -11.25 -3.99
N VAL A 114 11.23 -12.46 -4.26
CA VAL A 114 9.79 -12.80 -4.14
C VAL A 114 9.24 -12.66 -2.72
N ASP A 115 10.12 -12.68 -1.71
CA ASP A 115 9.77 -12.60 -0.30
C ASP A 115 10.07 -11.22 0.32
N ASP A 116 10.55 -10.27 -0.49
CA ASP A 116 10.85 -8.93 0.02
C ASP A 116 9.56 -8.18 0.36
N ILE A 117 9.37 -7.90 1.66
CA ILE A 117 8.21 -7.19 2.17
C ILE A 117 8.47 -5.68 2.11
N TYR A 118 7.61 -4.96 1.41
CA TYR A 118 7.54 -3.50 1.40
C TYR A 118 6.81 -2.96 2.64
N GLY A 119 5.68 -3.59 2.97
CA GLY A 119 4.81 -3.21 4.07
C GLY A 119 3.73 -4.25 4.30
N TRP A 120 2.68 -3.87 5.01
CA TRP A 120 1.56 -4.73 5.35
C TRP A 120 0.25 -3.99 5.16
N CYS A 121 -0.83 -4.74 4.93
CA CYS A 121 -2.18 -4.17 4.94
C CYS A 121 -3.17 -5.15 5.54
N PHE A 122 -4.28 -4.60 6.05
CA PHE A 122 -5.48 -5.35 6.35
C PHE A 122 -6.74 -4.46 6.21
N GLU A 123 -7.88 -5.11 6.08
CA GLU A 123 -9.18 -4.48 6.11
C GLU A 123 -9.75 -4.47 7.53
N HIS A 124 -10.27 -3.34 7.98
CA HIS A 124 -10.97 -3.19 9.25
C HIS A 124 -12.40 -2.73 9.04
N SER A 125 -13.35 -3.55 9.47
CA SER A 125 -14.77 -3.21 9.50
C SER A 125 -15.18 -2.82 10.91
N TYR A 126 -15.93 -1.71 11.03
CA TYR A 126 -16.41 -1.17 12.30
C TYR A 126 -17.73 -0.43 12.14
N ARG A 127 -18.37 -0.10 13.24
CA ARG A 127 -19.48 0.86 13.30
C ARG A 127 -19.06 2.09 14.07
N SER A 128 -19.58 3.23 13.66
CA SER A 128 -19.47 4.49 14.41
C SER A 128 -20.64 5.40 14.11
N ALA A 129 -20.99 6.28 15.04
CA ALA A 129 -21.98 7.31 14.79
C ALA A 129 -21.41 8.33 13.77
N ASN A 130 -22.26 8.76 12.85
CA ASN A 130 -21.95 9.90 11.99
C ASN A 130 -22.28 11.23 12.72
N LYS A 131 -22.05 12.36 12.05
CA LYS A 131 -22.27 13.71 12.62
C LYS A 131 -23.68 14.00 13.08
N ILE A 132 -24.67 13.23 12.62
CA ILE A 132 -26.08 13.34 13.05
C ILE A 132 -26.49 12.25 14.05
N GLY A 133 -25.53 11.46 14.55
CA GLY A 133 -25.76 10.43 15.55
C GLY A 133 -26.25 9.08 15.02
N ALA A 134 -26.37 8.90 13.70
CA ALA A 134 -26.77 7.61 13.12
C ALA A 134 -25.58 6.66 13.04
N MET A 135 -25.75 5.41 13.49
CA MET A 135 -24.74 4.36 13.41
C MET A 135 -24.55 3.87 11.98
N GLU A 136 -23.34 3.97 11.48
CA GLU A 136 -22.94 3.52 10.15
C GLU A 136 -21.90 2.42 10.23
N LYS A 137 -22.04 1.42 9.36
CA LYS A 137 -20.99 0.43 9.15
C LYS A 137 -20.00 0.98 8.11
N LYS A 138 -18.73 0.97 8.48
CA LYS A 138 -17.61 1.37 7.61
C LYS A 138 -16.62 0.23 7.45
N THR A 139 -15.91 0.25 6.34
CA THR A 139 -14.81 -0.67 6.07
C THR A 139 -13.68 0.14 5.47
N GLU A 140 -12.51 0.05 6.05
CA GLU A 140 -11.32 0.80 5.66
C GLU A 140 -10.12 -0.14 5.55
N ILE A 141 -9.22 0.14 4.60
CA ILE A 141 -7.96 -0.58 4.44
C ILE A 141 -6.87 0.24 5.10
N PHE A 142 -6.12 -0.38 5.99
CA PHE A 142 -4.98 0.22 6.67
C PHE A 142 -3.69 -0.35 6.11
N TYR A 143 -2.77 0.55 5.80
CA TYR A 143 -1.44 0.22 5.32
C TYR A 143 -0.42 0.51 6.41
N PHE A 144 0.59 -0.33 6.53
CA PHE A 144 1.63 -0.21 7.54
C PHE A 144 3.00 -0.28 6.90
N ASN A 145 3.98 0.39 7.49
CA ASN A 145 5.37 0.19 7.12
C ASN A 145 5.83 -1.24 7.42
N ARG A 146 7.02 -1.61 6.94
CA ARG A 146 7.60 -2.96 7.06
C ARG A 146 7.62 -3.48 8.50
N ASP A 147 7.95 -2.61 9.47
CA ASP A 147 8.11 -2.96 10.89
C ASP A 147 6.83 -2.82 11.70
N ILE A 148 5.72 -2.41 11.08
CA ILE A 148 4.41 -2.17 11.69
C ILE A 148 4.56 -1.21 12.90
N THR A 149 5.20 -0.07 12.67
CA THR A 149 5.38 0.98 13.69
C THR A 149 4.49 2.19 13.43
N GLU A 150 3.98 2.33 12.19
CA GLU A 150 3.13 3.45 11.77
C GLU A 150 2.14 3.03 10.69
N ILE A 151 1.02 3.74 10.62
CA ILE A 151 0.02 3.69 9.54
C ILE A 151 0.47 4.71 8.48
N GLN A 152 0.41 4.31 7.20
CA GLN A 152 0.79 5.12 6.04
C GLN A 152 -0.42 5.79 5.38
#